data_92cb26f6a4d67878001821db2bdf9ff9
#
_entry.id   92cb26f6a4d67878001821db2bdf9ff9
#
_cell.length_a   1.000
_cell.length_b   1.000
_cell.length_c   1.000
_cell.angle_alpha   90.00
_cell.angle_beta   90.00
_cell.angle_gamma   90.00
#
_symmetry.space_group_name_H-M   'P 1'
#
loop_
_entity.id
_entity.type
_entity.pdbx_description
1 polymer ?
#
loop_
_entity_poly.entity_id
_entity_poly.type
_entity_poly.pdbx_seq_one_letter_code
_entity_poly.pdbx_strand_id
1 'polypeptide(L)'
;VTDEFAEVRVLEKEHSLLNYPNKITPEDFKGWVQERGLYFPGTWSKEYTPILSMNDKGETPKQGSLLIAKLGKGNYIYTGLSFFRELPAGVSGAYKLFANMLAVGKDDLK
;
A
#
# COMPACT_ATOMS: atom_id res chain seq x y z
N VAL A 1 3.07 11.84 2.19
CA VAL A 1 1.73 12.38 1.86
C VAL A 1 0.97 12.61 3.16
N THR A 2 0.82 13.86 3.53
CA THR A 2 0.23 14.26 4.81
C THR A 2 -1.26 14.60 4.72
N ASP A 3 -1.77 14.83 3.51
CA ASP A 3 -3.20 15.10 3.31
C ASP A 3 -3.99 13.81 3.45
N GLU A 4 -4.81 13.70 4.51
CA GLU A 4 -5.61 12.50 4.75
C GLU A 4 -6.70 12.28 3.69
N PHE A 5 -6.98 13.28 2.88
CA PHE A 5 -7.94 13.18 1.79
C PHE A 5 -7.28 13.03 0.42
N ALA A 6 -5.95 12.90 0.36
CA ALA A 6 -5.25 12.72 -0.90
C ALA A 6 -5.77 11.49 -1.65
N GLU A 7 -5.95 11.64 -2.96
CA GLU A 7 -6.36 10.52 -3.80
C GLU A 7 -5.28 9.44 -3.81
N VAL A 8 -5.70 8.20 -3.64
CA VAL A 8 -4.83 7.05 -3.75
C VAL A 8 -5.16 6.34 -5.06
N ARG A 9 -4.19 6.29 -5.95
CA ARG A 9 -4.34 5.65 -7.27
C ARG A 9 -3.68 4.28 -7.23
N VAL A 10 -4.37 3.29 -7.78
CA VAL A 10 -3.88 1.91 -7.82
C VAL A 10 -3.13 1.70 -9.14
N LEU A 11 -1.85 1.33 -9.06
CA LEU A 11 -1.00 1.12 -10.24
C LEU A 11 -1.09 -0.32 -10.75
N GLU A 12 -1.25 -1.31 -9.85
CA GLU A 12 -1.26 -2.73 -10.17
C GLU A 12 -2.53 -3.37 -9.60
N LYS A 13 -3.68 -3.05 -10.19
CA LYS A 13 -4.98 -3.47 -9.64
C LYS A 13 -5.19 -4.99 -9.63
N GLU A 14 -4.47 -5.73 -10.46
CA GLU A 14 -4.59 -7.20 -10.52
C GLU A 14 -3.62 -7.90 -9.57
N HIS A 15 -2.75 -7.18 -8.89
CA HIS A 15 -1.75 -7.79 -8.00
C HIS A 15 -2.45 -8.46 -6.82
N SER A 16 -1.95 -9.65 -6.41
CA SER A 16 -2.53 -10.40 -5.30
C SER A 16 -2.58 -9.59 -4.00
N LEU A 17 -1.61 -8.70 -3.79
CA LEU A 17 -1.57 -7.82 -2.63
C LEU A 17 -2.83 -6.96 -2.48
N LEU A 18 -3.51 -6.67 -3.57
CA LEU A 18 -4.74 -5.87 -3.58
C LEU A 18 -6.00 -6.72 -3.76
N ASN A 19 -5.86 -8.06 -3.80
CA ASN A 19 -7.00 -8.91 -4.12
C ASN A 19 -7.16 -10.12 -3.19
N TYR A 20 -6.13 -10.48 -2.43
CA TYR A 20 -6.19 -11.70 -1.61
C TYR A 20 -5.62 -11.44 -0.21
N PRO A 21 -6.31 -11.84 0.84
CA PRO A 21 -7.68 -12.41 0.84
C PRO A 21 -8.78 -11.36 0.66
N ASN A 22 -8.45 -10.08 0.65
CA ASN A 22 -9.41 -9.00 0.52
C ASN A 22 -9.18 -8.22 -0.76
N LYS A 23 -10.24 -7.84 -1.44
CA LYS A 23 -10.13 -6.91 -2.56
C LYS A 23 -9.98 -5.50 -2.02
N ILE A 24 -8.90 -4.84 -2.43
CA ILE A 24 -8.59 -3.47 -2.01
C ILE A 24 -8.94 -2.52 -3.17
N THR A 25 -9.65 -1.46 -2.85
CA THR A 25 -10.02 -0.42 -3.80
C THR A 25 -9.65 0.94 -3.22
N PRO A 26 -9.68 2.03 -4.03
CA PRO A 26 -9.42 3.36 -3.47
C PRO A 26 -10.34 3.73 -2.30
N GLU A 27 -11.54 3.13 -2.22
CA GLU A 27 -12.46 3.36 -1.11
C GLU A 27 -11.89 2.94 0.23
N ASP A 28 -10.97 1.96 0.24
CA ASP A 28 -10.37 1.45 1.47
C ASP A 28 -9.39 2.43 2.11
N PHE A 29 -9.05 3.51 1.42
CA PHE A 29 -8.21 4.58 1.96
C PHE A 29 -9.03 5.74 2.52
N LYS A 30 -10.33 5.70 2.38
CA LYS A 30 -11.21 6.68 3.02
C LYS A 30 -11.26 6.42 4.52
N GLY A 31 -11.34 7.47 5.28
CA GLY A 31 -11.37 7.37 6.74
C GLY A 31 -10.01 7.23 7.38
N TRP A 32 -8.94 7.18 6.61
CA TRP A 32 -7.59 7.23 7.18
C TRP A 32 -7.40 8.56 7.89
N VAL A 33 -6.85 8.51 9.10
CA VAL A 33 -6.70 9.68 9.95
C VAL A 33 -5.31 10.30 9.81
N GLN A 34 -5.24 11.61 9.89
CA GLN A 34 -4.03 12.44 9.85
C GLN A 34 -3.29 12.41 8.52
N GLU A 35 -2.77 11.26 8.10
CA GLU A 35 -1.93 11.19 6.91
C GLU A 35 -2.02 9.83 6.24
N ARG A 36 -1.70 9.79 4.94
CA ARG A 36 -1.60 8.52 4.19
C ARG A 36 -0.32 7.78 4.56
N GLY A 37 0.78 8.50 4.66
CA GLY A 37 2.07 7.92 5.00
C GLY A 37 3.20 8.92 4.89
N LEU A 38 4.39 8.51 5.34
CA LEU A 38 5.57 9.35 5.39
C LEU A 38 6.80 8.57 4.93
N TYR A 39 7.85 9.31 4.58
CA TYR A 39 9.15 8.72 4.26
C TYR A 39 9.13 7.79 3.06
N PHE A 40 8.37 8.17 2.01
CA PHE A 40 8.32 7.38 0.79
C PHE A 40 9.66 7.49 0.05
N PRO A 41 10.26 6.36 -0.35
CA PRO A 41 11.49 6.40 -1.13
C PRO A 41 11.22 7.02 -2.51
N GLY A 42 12.20 7.77 -3.01
CA GLY A 42 12.12 8.36 -4.34
C GLY A 42 12.61 7.42 -5.44
N THR A 43 13.51 6.50 -5.07
CA THR A 43 14.07 5.50 -6.01
C THR A 43 14.15 4.17 -5.29
N TRP A 44 14.16 3.09 -6.09
CA TRP A 44 14.27 1.73 -5.57
C TRP A 44 14.82 0.81 -6.66
N SER A 45 15.21 -0.40 -6.24
CA SER A 45 15.70 -1.43 -7.16
C SER A 45 14.58 -1.85 -8.13
N LYS A 46 14.95 -2.21 -9.36
CA LYS A 46 14.00 -2.60 -10.42
C LYS A 46 13.19 -3.85 -10.07
N GLU A 47 13.63 -4.64 -9.10
CA GLU A 47 12.89 -5.83 -8.65
C GLU A 47 11.61 -5.46 -7.91
N TYR A 48 11.51 -4.24 -7.38
CA TYR A 48 10.34 -3.78 -6.66
C TYR A 48 9.29 -3.22 -7.62
N THR A 49 8.05 -3.62 -7.41
CA THR A 49 6.90 -3.12 -8.16
C THR A 49 6.15 -2.12 -7.29
N PRO A 50 5.96 -0.87 -7.76
CA PRO A 50 5.13 0.09 -7.04
C PRO A 50 3.66 -0.26 -7.23
N ILE A 51 2.91 -0.25 -6.13
CA ILE A 51 1.51 -0.67 -6.12
C ILE A 51 0.55 0.51 -6.12
N LEU A 52 0.93 1.61 -5.44
CA LEU A 52 0.07 2.77 -5.27
C LEU A 52 0.78 4.05 -5.70
N SER A 53 -0.01 5.05 -6.07
CA SER A 53 0.48 6.40 -6.37
C SER A 53 -0.39 7.40 -5.60
N MET A 54 0.25 8.37 -4.97
CA MET A 54 -0.45 9.43 -4.24
C MET A 54 0.44 10.65 -4.08
N ASN A 55 -0.16 11.80 -3.83
CA ASN A 55 0.58 13.03 -3.60
C ASN A 55 -0.27 14.02 -2.83
N ASP A 56 0.39 14.94 -2.14
CA ASP A 56 -0.27 16.11 -1.57
C ASP A 56 -0.54 17.10 -2.69
N LYS A 57 -1.52 17.98 -2.48
CA LYS A 57 -1.90 18.98 -3.47
C LYS A 57 -0.68 19.80 -3.89
N GLY A 58 -0.47 19.91 -5.19
CA GLY A 58 0.63 20.71 -5.75
C GLY A 58 1.95 19.98 -5.83
N GLU A 59 2.02 18.74 -5.40
CA GLU A 59 3.24 17.93 -5.48
C GLU A 59 3.16 16.89 -6.59
N THR A 60 4.32 16.41 -7.02
CA THR A 60 4.37 15.32 -8.01
C THR A 60 3.90 14.02 -7.39
N PRO A 61 3.31 13.10 -8.19
CA PRO A 61 2.90 11.81 -7.67
C PRO A 61 4.05 11.02 -7.07
N LYS A 62 3.79 10.38 -5.92
CA LYS A 62 4.74 9.53 -5.21
C LYS A 62 4.30 8.08 -5.38
N GLN A 63 5.20 7.22 -5.84
CA GLN A 63 4.89 5.82 -6.12
C GLN A 63 5.56 4.85 -5.15
N GLY A 64 6.29 5.35 -4.16
CA GLY A 64 7.07 4.54 -3.23
C GLY A 64 6.37 4.16 -1.93
N SER A 65 5.06 4.43 -1.80
CA SER A 65 4.35 4.19 -0.54
C SER A 65 4.20 2.71 -0.21
N LEU A 66 4.11 1.88 -1.24
CA LEU A 66 3.95 0.43 -1.08
C LEU A 66 4.65 -0.24 -2.25
N LEU A 67 5.74 -0.95 -1.95
CA LEU A 67 6.58 -1.62 -2.93
C LEU A 67 6.65 -3.10 -2.58
N ILE A 68 6.62 -3.95 -3.61
CA ILE A 68 6.74 -5.39 -3.40
C ILE A 68 7.69 -6.00 -4.41
N ALA A 69 8.50 -6.97 -3.96
CA ALA A 69 9.40 -7.73 -4.82
C ALA A 69 9.35 -9.19 -4.45
N LYS A 70 9.37 -10.05 -5.46
CA LYS A 70 9.52 -11.49 -5.25
C LYS A 70 10.98 -11.83 -5.56
N LEU A 71 11.73 -12.19 -4.52
CA LEU A 71 13.15 -12.52 -4.64
C LEU A 71 13.37 -13.95 -4.15
N GLY A 72 13.78 -14.84 -5.07
CA GLY A 72 13.89 -16.27 -4.76
C GLY A 72 12.53 -16.82 -4.35
N LYS A 73 12.44 -17.42 -3.17
CA LYS A 73 11.20 -17.97 -2.62
C LYS A 73 10.47 -17.00 -1.70
N GLY A 74 11.04 -15.81 -1.47
CA GLY A 74 10.48 -14.85 -0.54
C GLY A 74 9.83 -13.68 -1.24
N ASN A 75 8.94 -13.01 -0.51
CA ASN A 75 8.35 -11.74 -0.94
C ASN A 75 8.79 -10.67 0.04
N TYR A 76 9.23 -9.53 -0.49
CA TYR A 76 9.71 -8.42 0.31
C TYR A 76 8.80 -7.23 0.07
N ILE A 77 8.29 -6.66 1.16
CA ILE A 77 7.36 -5.54 1.10
C ILE A 77 7.97 -4.38 1.86
N TYR A 78 8.02 -3.22 1.22
CA TYR A 78 8.32 -1.95 1.88
C TYR A 78 7.07 -1.09 1.87
N THR A 79 6.74 -0.51 3.01
CA THR A 79 5.63 0.45 3.06
C THR A 79 5.96 1.63 3.96
N GLY A 80 5.62 2.83 3.48
CA GLY A 80 5.62 4.04 4.28
C GLY A 80 4.23 4.47 4.69
N LEU A 81 3.21 3.65 4.42
CA LEU A 81 1.84 3.94 4.82
C LEU A 81 1.72 3.97 6.34
N SER A 82 0.82 4.80 6.85
CA SER A 82 0.72 5.10 8.28
C SER A 82 -0.08 4.06 9.06
N PHE A 83 0.24 2.78 8.92
CA PHE A 83 -0.46 1.71 9.66
C PHE A 83 -0.40 1.91 11.16
N PHE A 84 0.68 2.48 11.67
CA PHE A 84 0.82 2.71 13.12
C PHE A 84 -0.24 3.66 13.68
N ARG A 85 -0.88 4.47 12.83
CA ARG A 85 -1.99 5.35 13.22
C ARG A 85 -3.33 4.74 12.86
N GLU A 86 -3.41 4.10 11.68
CA GLU A 86 -4.69 3.63 11.14
C GLU A 86 -5.19 2.38 11.86
N LEU A 87 -4.29 1.46 12.23
CA LEU A 87 -4.72 0.24 12.92
C LEU A 87 -5.30 0.54 14.30
N PRO A 88 -4.63 1.35 15.17
CA PRO A 88 -5.25 1.71 16.46
C PRO A 88 -6.54 2.49 16.32
N ALA A 89 -6.70 3.26 15.22
CA ALA A 89 -7.92 4.02 14.98
C ALA A 89 -9.08 3.18 14.44
N GLY A 90 -8.82 1.90 14.11
CA GLY A 90 -9.87 0.98 13.66
C GLY A 90 -10.30 1.19 12.22
N VAL A 91 -9.42 1.72 11.35
CA VAL A 91 -9.74 1.98 9.95
C VAL A 91 -9.81 0.66 9.19
N SER A 92 -11.00 0.26 8.72
CA SER A 92 -11.23 -1.05 8.13
C SER A 92 -10.38 -1.34 6.89
N GLY A 93 -10.19 -0.34 6.02
CA GLY A 93 -9.36 -0.50 4.82
C GLY A 93 -7.90 -0.79 5.16
N ALA A 94 -7.38 -0.19 6.23
CA ALA A 94 -6.01 -0.45 6.68
C ALA A 94 -5.86 -1.89 7.17
N TYR A 95 -6.83 -2.41 7.89
CA TYR A 95 -6.82 -3.81 8.34
C TYR A 95 -6.86 -4.77 7.16
N LYS A 96 -7.69 -4.50 6.16
CA LYS A 96 -7.76 -5.35 4.97
C LYS A 96 -6.41 -5.40 4.24
N LEU A 97 -5.79 -4.24 4.04
CA LEU A 97 -4.51 -4.18 3.33
C LEU A 97 -3.42 -4.86 4.14
N PHE A 98 -3.40 -4.64 5.47
CA PHE A 98 -2.42 -5.27 6.33
C PHE A 98 -2.56 -6.81 6.30
N ALA A 99 -3.81 -7.31 6.34
CA ALA A 99 -4.06 -8.75 6.21
C ALA A 99 -3.55 -9.29 4.88
N ASN A 100 -3.76 -8.55 3.79
CA ASN A 100 -3.25 -8.94 2.48
C ASN A 100 -1.72 -9.01 2.46
N MET A 101 -1.05 -8.05 3.11
CA MET A 101 0.42 -8.07 3.21
C MET A 101 0.93 -9.32 3.92
N LEU A 102 0.24 -9.74 4.98
CA LEU A 102 0.60 -10.96 5.71
C LEU A 102 0.33 -12.22 4.90
N ALA A 103 -0.59 -12.17 3.96
CA ALA A 103 -1.00 -13.33 3.16
C ALA A 103 -0.24 -13.45 1.83
N VAL A 104 0.67 -12.52 1.53
CA VAL A 104 1.41 -12.53 0.27
C VAL A 104 2.13 -13.86 0.08
N GLY A 105 1.95 -14.46 -1.09
CA GLY A 105 2.54 -15.75 -1.43
C GLY A 105 1.67 -16.95 -1.11
N LYS A 106 0.67 -16.81 -0.23
CA LYS A 106 -0.17 -17.94 0.15
C LYS A 106 -1.13 -18.37 -0.96
N ASP A 107 -1.53 -17.44 -1.81
CA ASP A 107 -2.40 -17.73 -2.95
C ASP A 107 -1.67 -18.58 -4.00
N ASP A 108 -0.33 -18.53 -4.03
CA ASP A 108 0.48 -19.34 -4.94
C ASP A 108 0.50 -20.81 -4.52
N LEU A 109 0.03 -21.12 -3.32
CA LEU A 109 0.02 -22.49 -2.78
C LEU A 109 -1.27 -23.24 -3.09
N LYS A 110 -2.22 -22.57 -3.73
CA LYS A 110 -3.54 -23.14 -4.04
C LYS A 110 -3.59 -23.86 -5.36
#